data_5bf4fb10db0b8e815c5609a5172a2fe0
#
_entry.id   5bf4fb10db0b8e815c5609a5172a2fe0
#
_cell.length_a   1.000
_cell.length_b   1.000
_cell.length_c   1.000
_cell.angle_alpha   90.00
_cell.angle_beta   90.00
_cell.angle_gamma   90.00
#
_symmetry.space_group_name_H-M   'P 1'
#
loop_
_entity.id
_entity.type
_entity.pdbx_description
1 polymer ?
#
loop_
_entity_poly.entity_id
_entity_poly.type
_entity_poly.pdbx_seq_one_letter_code
_entity_poly.pdbx_strand_id
1 'polypeptide(L)'
;MMTAPTGAPDRAEHTVDLRSMVTDLEERLARVRRGGGERARQRHVDRGKMLPRDRVDSLLDPGSPFLEIAPLAAEDMYDGKVPGAGIVAGVGLVEGRLCLIAANDATVSGGTYYPVTVKKHLRAQEIAEANRLPCIYLVDSGGAMLLQQDEVFPDRDHFGRIFYNQARMSADGIPQLSAVMGSCTAGGAYVPAISDEAVIVDGQGTIFLAGPPLVKAATGEDVSAEDLGGGAMHSRISGVTDHLAADDADAIQRIRDIVATLPPDAPAGTSDERGTATSCRPQTDLYDIVPPDLKTPYDARQVIEILTDTGSVHEFKAEYDDSVITCFARIEGHRVGIIANNGVIFGDGAVKAAHFIELCEQRGTPLLFLQNTTGFMVGKDYEQGGIAKNGAKMVTAVATASVPKLTVITGGGFGAGNYAMCGRAYSPRFLWTWPNAKVSVMGGAQAAMTLSTVRAAKQEREGHTWSESDRAEFEQPIRDLFDEKSSCWYGTARLWDDGVIDPADTRRILSMALDVCARVPRDDQAGSGFGVFRM
;
A
#
# COMPACT_ATOMS: atom_id res chain seq x y z
N MET A 1 47.10 -43.13 -25.50
CA MET A 1 47.22 -41.68 -25.32
C MET A 1 46.00 -41.08 -26.03
N MET A 2 44.92 -40.84 -25.33
CA MET A 2 43.77 -40.07 -25.80
C MET A 2 43.45 -39.04 -24.75
N THR A 3 43.66 -37.79 -25.12
CA THR A 3 43.44 -36.58 -24.32
C THR A 3 41.94 -36.30 -24.19
N ALA A 4 41.45 -36.17 -22.97
CA ALA A 4 40.09 -35.70 -22.66
C ALA A 4 39.97 -34.19 -22.97
N PRO A 5 38.82 -33.73 -23.46
CA PRO A 5 38.55 -32.30 -23.60
C PRO A 5 38.13 -31.73 -22.24
N THR A 6 38.94 -30.81 -21.73
CA THR A 6 38.62 -29.86 -20.66
C THR A 6 37.76 -28.74 -21.22
N GLY A 7 36.70 -28.37 -20.49
CA GLY A 7 36.02 -27.11 -20.72
C GLY A 7 34.53 -27.20 -20.52
N ALA A 8 34.09 -27.34 -19.25
CA ALA A 8 32.72 -26.89 -18.87
C ALA A 8 32.78 -25.36 -18.75
N PRO A 9 31.81 -24.64 -19.33
CA PRO A 9 31.72 -23.21 -19.09
C PRO A 9 31.28 -22.98 -17.64
N ASP A 10 32.05 -22.21 -16.94
CA ASP A 10 31.74 -21.64 -15.61
C ASP A 10 30.48 -20.79 -15.73
N ARG A 11 29.33 -21.40 -15.50
CA ARG A 11 28.12 -20.68 -15.18
C ARG A 11 28.28 -20.23 -13.74
N ALA A 12 28.80 -19.03 -13.56
CA ALA A 12 28.57 -18.28 -12.33
C ALA A 12 27.03 -18.23 -12.14
N GLU A 13 26.49 -19.12 -11.34
CA GLU A 13 25.16 -18.99 -10.78
C GLU A 13 25.20 -17.67 -9.99
N HIS A 14 24.64 -16.60 -10.57
CA HIS A 14 24.28 -15.44 -9.79
C HIS A 14 23.27 -15.91 -8.75
N THR A 15 23.75 -16.22 -7.57
CA THR A 15 22.89 -16.45 -6.40
C THR A 15 22.13 -15.17 -6.16
N VAL A 16 20.83 -15.18 -6.48
CA VAL A 16 19.94 -14.06 -6.19
C VAL A 16 19.92 -13.91 -4.67
N ASP A 17 20.42 -12.81 -4.18
CA ASP A 17 20.38 -12.46 -2.75
C ASP A 17 19.40 -11.28 -2.52
N LEU A 18 19.12 -10.96 -1.26
CA LEU A 18 18.18 -9.91 -0.92
C LEU A 18 18.68 -8.50 -1.36
N ARG A 19 20.01 -8.31 -1.40
CA ARG A 19 20.62 -7.05 -1.89
C ARG A 19 20.37 -6.84 -3.39
N SER A 20 20.45 -7.91 -4.18
CA SER A 20 20.16 -7.82 -5.62
C SER A 20 18.68 -7.55 -5.87
N MET A 21 17.79 -8.08 -5.05
CA MET A 21 16.36 -7.76 -5.11
C MET A 21 16.07 -6.31 -4.73
N VAL A 22 16.80 -5.75 -3.77
CA VAL A 22 16.69 -4.33 -3.40
C VAL A 22 17.20 -3.45 -4.54
N THR A 23 18.29 -3.83 -5.22
CA THR A 23 18.77 -3.12 -6.41
C THR A 23 17.70 -3.09 -7.52
N ASP A 24 17.01 -4.22 -7.79
CA ASP A 24 15.90 -4.26 -8.74
C ASP A 24 14.74 -3.34 -8.29
N LEU A 25 14.43 -3.33 -7.00
CA LEU A 25 13.44 -2.40 -6.43
C LEU A 25 13.82 -0.94 -6.68
N GLU A 26 15.05 -0.55 -6.41
CA GLU A 26 15.55 0.81 -6.63
C GLU A 26 15.46 1.22 -8.11
N GLU A 27 15.82 0.32 -9.03
CA GLU A 27 15.72 0.55 -10.47
C GLU A 27 14.27 0.74 -10.92
N ARG A 28 13.32 -0.07 -10.39
CA ARG A 28 11.89 0.06 -10.66
C ARG A 28 11.35 1.38 -10.13
N LEU A 29 11.66 1.73 -8.90
CA LEU A 29 11.27 3.00 -8.29
C LEU A 29 11.84 4.19 -9.07
N ALA A 30 13.12 4.15 -9.47
CA ALA A 30 13.74 5.18 -10.28
C ALA A 30 13.06 5.34 -11.66
N ARG A 31 12.60 4.23 -12.25
CA ARG A 31 11.85 4.23 -13.51
C ARG A 31 10.47 4.89 -13.34
N VAL A 32 9.72 4.49 -12.33
CA VAL A 32 8.37 5.03 -12.05
C VAL A 32 8.43 6.50 -11.64
N ARG A 33 9.43 6.92 -10.87
CA ARG A 33 9.61 8.32 -10.43
C ARG A 33 9.77 9.30 -11.59
N ARG A 34 10.18 8.83 -12.76
CA ARG A 34 10.24 9.67 -13.97
C ARG A 34 8.86 10.06 -14.52
N GLY A 35 7.79 9.32 -14.12
CA GLY A 35 6.44 9.57 -14.65
C GLY A 35 6.31 9.25 -16.13
N GLY A 36 5.67 10.13 -16.88
CA GLY A 36 5.49 9.97 -18.33
C GLY A 36 6.79 10.11 -19.13
N GLY A 37 6.71 9.75 -20.42
CA GLY A 37 7.86 9.81 -21.33
C GLY A 37 8.40 11.23 -21.51
N GLU A 38 9.69 11.36 -21.89
CA GLU A 38 10.41 12.63 -21.99
C GLU A 38 9.68 13.72 -22.76
N ARG A 39 9.05 13.38 -23.89
CA ARG A 39 8.25 14.35 -24.68
C ARG A 39 7.03 14.87 -23.91
N ALA A 40 6.41 14.03 -23.09
CA ALA A 40 5.24 14.44 -22.30
C ALA A 40 5.67 15.37 -21.15
N ARG A 41 6.76 15.02 -20.48
CA ARG A 41 7.36 15.84 -19.43
C ARG A 41 7.81 17.21 -19.97
N GLN A 42 8.53 17.24 -21.10
CA GLN A 42 8.98 18.49 -21.71
C GLN A 42 7.78 19.37 -22.07
N ARG A 43 6.75 18.82 -22.73
CA ARG A 43 5.52 19.58 -23.05
C ARG A 43 4.81 20.11 -21.81
N HIS A 44 4.89 19.41 -20.70
CA HIS A 44 4.31 19.82 -19.41
C HIS A 44 5.05 21.05 -18.88
N VAL A 45 6.37 20.98 -18.84
CA VAL A 45 7.25 22.08 -18.39
C VAL A 45 7.20 23.28 -19.34
N ASP A 46 7.17 23.08 -20.67
CA ASP A 46 7.05 24.15 -21.66
C ASP A 46 5.74 24.97 -21.50
N ARG A 47 4.74 24.41 -20.84
CA ARG A 47 3.49 25.10 -20.48
C ARG A 47 3.59 25.88 -19.15
N GLY A 48 4.75 25.95 -18.55
CA GLY A 48 4.95 26.61 -17.26
C GLY A 48 4.52 25.80 -16.03
N LYS A 49 4.24 24.49 -16.20
CA LYS A 49 3.78 23.62 -15.11
C LYS A 49 4.94 22.93 -14.41
N MET A 50 4.88 22.81 -13.10
CA MET A 50 5.77 21.94 -12.32
C MET A 50 5.42 20.48 -12.56
N LEU A 51 6.44 19.59 -12.55
CA LEU A 51 6.19 18.15 -12.57
C LEU A 51 5.46 17.72 -11.29
N PRO A 52 4.65 16.65 -11.32
CA PRO A 52 3.82 16.26 -10.17
C PRO A 52 4.63 16.00 -8.89
N ARG A 53 5.81 15.40 -9.01
CA ARG A 53 6.69 15.18 -7.84
C ARG A 53 7.28 16.48 -7.32
N ASP A 54 7.64 17.40 -8.20
CA ASP A 54 8.14 18.73 -7.81
C ASP A 54 7.03 19.52 -7.08
N ARG A 55 5.76 19.36 -7.50
CA ARG A 55 4.60 19.93 -6.79
C ARG A 55 4.49 19.35 -5.37
N VAL A 56 4.61 18.03 -5.22
CA VAL A 56 4.56 17.37 -3.91
C VAL A 56 5.73 17.81 -3.05
N ASP A 57 6.94 17.78 -3.57
CA ASP A 57 8.15 18.18 -2.84
C ASP A 57 8.11 19.64 -2.37
N SER A 58 7.54 20.54 -3.20
CA SER A 58 7.35 21.95 -2.85
C SER A 58 6.24 22.18 -1.83
N LEU A 59 5.24 21.29 -1.77
CA LEU A 59 4.15 21.35 -0.79
C LEU A 59 4.59 20.88 0.59
N LEU A 60 5.48 19.91 0.65
CA LEU A 60 6.00 19.34 1.90
C LEU A 60 6.87 20.35 2.68
N ASP A 61 6.91 20.18 3.99
CA ASP A 61 7.84 20.93 4.82
C ASP A 61 9.29 20.54 4.49
N PRO A 62 10.22 21.50 4.43
CA PRO A 62 11.61 21.24 4.05
C PRO A 62 12.25 20.14 4.91
N GLY A 63 12.80 19.11 4.24
CA GLY A 63 13.47 18.00 4.91
C GLY A 63 12.53 17.00 5.59
N SER A 64 11.22 17.17 5.48
CA SER A 64 10.27 16.18 6.00
C SER A 64 10.17 14.95 5.09
N PRO A 65 9.98 13.75 5.66
CA PRO A 65 9.81 12.55 4.88
C PRO A 65 8.42 12.50 4.22
N PHE A 66 8.34 11.79 3.10
CA PHE A 66 7.09 11.49 2.41
C PHE A 66 6.86 9.97 2.39
N LEU A 67 5.79 9.51 3.04
CA LEU A 67 5.37 8.11 3.03
C LEU A 67 4.53 7.85 1.79
N GLU A 68 5.20 7.57 0.66
CA GLU A 68 4.52 7.33 -0.61
C GLU A 68 3.74 6.01 -0.59
N ILE A 69 2.51 6.02 -1.09
CA ILE A 69 1.60 4.88 -1.15
C ILE A 69 1.71 4.22 -2.53
N ALA A 70 2.00 2.92 -2.56
CA ALA A 70 2.02 2.08 -3.75
C ALA A 70 2.71 2.74 -4.97
N PRO A 71 4.00 3.15 -4.87
CA PRO A 71 4.70 3.82 -5.96
C PRO A 71 4.77 2.96 -7.24
N LEU A 72 4.82 1.62 -7.12
CA LEU A 72 4.88 0.68 -8.23
C LEU A 72 3.48 0.23 -8.72
N ALA A 73 2.40 0.89 -8.31
CA ALA A 73 1.07 0.58 -8.81
C ALA A 73 1.01 0.66 -10.33
N ALA A 74 0.32 -0.29 -10.96
CA ALA A 74 0.21 -0.48 -12.41
C ALA A 74 1.53 -0.83 -13.13
N GLU A 75 2.60 -1.18 -12.43
CA GLU A 75 3.82 -1.67 -13.07
C GLU A 75 3.51 -2.91 -13.93
N ASP A 76 4.01 -2.94 -15.16
CA ASP A 76 3.77 -3.98 -16.16
C ASP A 76 2.28 -4.22 -16.53
N MET A 77 1.39 -3.32 -16.09
CA MET A 77 0.02 -3.26 -16.57
C MET A 77 -0.13 -2.21 -17.68
N TYR A 78 -1.18 -2.33 -18.49
CA TYR A 78 -1.49 -1.35 -19.55
C TYR A 78 -0.32 -1.11 -20.52
N ASP A 79 0.45 -2.16 -20.86
CA ASP A 79 1.67 -2.10 -21.68
C ASP A 79 2.73 -1.14 -21.09
N GLY A 80 2.83 -1.00 -19.78
CA GLY A 80 3.76 -0.10 -19.09
C GLY A 80 3.49 1.40 -19.30
N LYS A 81 2.29 1.77 -19.79
CA LYS A 81 1.97 3.16 -20.14
C LYS A 81 1.50 4.01 -18.96
N VAL A 82 1.26 3.40 -17.80
CA VAL A 82 0.66 4.07 -16.63
C VAL A 82 1.51 3.88 -15.37
N PRO A 83 2.79 4.32 -15.39
CA PRO A 83 3.67 4.17 -14.23
C PRO A 83 3.08 4.86 -13.00
N GLY A 84 3.21 4.21 -11.84
CA GLY A 84 2.67 4.72 -10.59
C GLY A 84 1.15 4.91 -10.58
N ALA A 85 0.44 4.23 -11.51
CA ALA A 85 -1.00 4.41 -11.74
C ALA A 85 -1.39 5.85 -12.13
N GLY A 86 -0.46 6.66 -12.66
CA GLY A 86 -0.71 8.05 -13.08
C GLY A 86 -1.07 9.01 -11.93
N ILE A 87 -0.76 8.64 -10.69
CA ILE A 87 -1.00 9.48 -9.49
C ILE A 87 0.09 9.26 -8.46
N VAL A 88 0.64 10.34 -7.93
CA VAL A 88 1.51 10.32 -6.75
C VAL A 88 0.65 10.52 -5.52
N ALA A 89 0.65 9.55 -4.61
CA ALA A 89 -0.13 9.64 -3.37
C ALA A 89 0.73 9.23 -2.17
N GLY A 90 0.51 9.89 -1.03
CA GLY A 90 1.26 9.59 0.19
C GLY A 90 0.91 10.52 1.34
N VAL A 91 1.55 10.27 2.48
CA VAL A 91 1.41 11.09 3.69
C VAL A 91 2.70 11.86 3.93
N GLY A 92 2.57 13.16 4.19
CA GLY A 92 3.71 14.01 4.52
C GLY A 92 3.32 15.23 5.35
N LEU A 93 4.32 15.95 5.85
CA LEU A 93 4.11 17.15 6.65
C LEU A 93 3.90 18.38 5.77
N VAL A 94 2.84 19.12 6.05
CA VAL A 94 2.54 20.43 5.47
C VAL A 94 2.19 21.37 6.62
N GLU A 95 2.96 22.44 6.82
CA GLU A 95 2.81 23.36 7.96
C GLU A 95 2.79 22.64 9.32
N GLY A 96 3.72 21.67 9.49
CA GLY A 96 3.82 20.85 10.71
C GLY A 96 2.72 19.83 10.90
N ARG A 97 1.80 19.67 9.94
CA ARG A 97 0.65 18.78 10.01
C ARG A 97 0.79 17.63 9.02
N LEU A 98 0.56 16.40 9.47
CA LEU A 98 0.44 15.27 8.57
C LEU A 98 -0.81 15.39 7.70
N CYS A 99 -0.64 15.39 6.39
CA CYS A 99 -1.69 15.46 5.40
C CYS A 99 -1.57 14.28 4.42
N LEU A 100 -2.70 13.79 3.93
CA LEU A 100 -2.70 12.96 2.74
C LEU A 100 -2.59 13.88 1.52
N ILE A 101 -1.68 13.56 0.61
CA ILE A 101 -1.46 14.28 -0.64
C ILE A 101 -1.76 13.32 -1.79
N ALA A 102 -2.54 13.76 -2.78
CA ALA A 102 -2.81 13.02 -4.00
C ALA A 102 -2.64 13.95 -5.20
N ALA A 103 -1.59 13.73 -6.01
CA ALA A 103 -1.24 14.56 -7.15
C ALA A 103 -1.38 13.78 -8.46
N ASN A 104 -2.22 14.24 -9.37
CA ASN A 104 -2.34 13.65 -10.71
C ASN A 104 -1.05 13.85 -11.50
N ASP A 105 -0.62 12.83 -12.23
CA ASP A 105 0.49 12.92 -13.18
C ASP A 105 -0.04 13.10 -14.61
N ALA A 106 -0.23 14.35 -15.04
CA ALA A 106 -0.67 14.65 -16.38
C ALA A 106 0.36 14.31 -17.48
N THR A 107 1.61 13.99 -17.12
CA THR A 107 2.60 13.47 -18.06
C THR A 107 2.34 12.01 -18.42
N VAL A 108 1.55 11.30 -17.58
CA VAL A 108 1.09 9.92 -17.77
C VAL A 108 -0.32 9.95 -18.34
N SER A 109 -0.47 9.64 -19.63
CA SER A 109 -1.77 9.58 -20.33
C SER A 109 -2.68 10.80 -20.09
N GLY A 110 -2.11 11.99 -19.89
CA GLY A 110 -2.87 13.23 -19.64
C GLY A 110 -3.60 13.26 -18.30
N GLY A 111 -3.14 12.52 -17.30
CA GLY A 111 -3.81 12.40 -15.98
C GLY A 111 -5.12 11.59 -16.03
N THR A 112 -5.27 10.73 -17.02
CA THR A 112 -6.45 9.87 -17.18
C THR A 112 -6.49 8.79 -16.09
N TYR A 113 -7.68 8.57 -15.51
CA TYR A 113 -7.93 7.54 -14.51
C TYR A 113 -8.19 6.18 -15.15
N TYR A 114 -7.28 5.25 -14.97
CA TYR A 114 -7.44 3.83 -15.24
C TYR A 114 -8.05 3.11 -14.01
N PRO A 115 -8.50 1.85 -14.12
CA PRO A 115 -9.03 1.11 -12.97
C PRO A 115 -8.09 1.10 -11.76
N VAL A 116 -6.78 0.89 -12.00
CA VAL A 116 -5.77 0.92 -10.92
C VAL A 116 -5.53 2.33 -10.38
N THR A 117 -5.70 3.39 -11.18
CA THR A 117 -5.64 4.78 -10.70
C THR A 117 -6.77 5.06 -9.69
N VAL A 118 -7.99 4.63 -10.02
CA VAL A 118 -9.14 4.73 -9.11
C VAL A 118 -8.86 3.97 -7.81
N LYS A 119 -8.41 2.73 -7.92
CA LYS A 119 -8.07 1.90 -6.76
C LYS A 119 -7.02 2.54 -5.86
N LYS A 120 -5.99 3.16 -6.44
CA LYS A 120 -4.94 3.87 -5.68
C LYS A 120 -5.49 5.12 -4.99
N HIS A 121 -6.32 5.89 -5.66
CA HIS A 121 -6.96 7.07 -5.07
C HIS A 121 -7.88 6.68 -3.90
N LEU A 122 -8.71 5.64 -4.08
CA LEU A 122 -9.58 5.12 -3.02
C LEU A 122 -8.76 4.62 -1.83
N ARG A 123 -7.63 3.93 -2.06
CA ARG A 123 -6.74 3.51 -0.98
C ARG A 123 -6.14 4.69 -0.22
N ALA A 124 -5.76 5.74 -0.93
CA ALA A 124 -5.27 6.96 -0.29
C ALA A 124 -6.35 7.61 0.60
N GLN A 125 -7.59 7.68 0.12
CA GLN A 125 -8.72 8.17 0.92
C GLN A 125 -9.02 7.28 2.13
N GLU A 126 -8.97 5.96 1.98
CA GLU A 126 -9.13 5.01 3.09
C GLU A 126 -8.09 5.24 4.20
N ILE A 127 -6.83 5.48 3.82
CA ILE A 127 -5.76 5.83 4.76
C ILE A 127 -6.05 7.17 5.43
N ALA A 128 -6.51 8.16 4.68
CA ALA A 128 -6.85 9.48 5.21
C ALA A 128 -8.01 9.40 6.21
N GLU A 129 -9.09 8.74 5.84
CA GLU A 129 -10.28 8.53 6.70
C GLU A 129 -9.90 7.82 7.99
N ALA A 130 -9.20 6.68 7.86
CA ALA A 130 -8.80 5.85 9.00
C ALA A 130 -7.87 6.56 9.99
N ASN A 131 -7.11 7.57 9.55
CA ASN A 131 -6.15 8.32 10.36
C ASN A 131 -6.54 9.81 10.53
N ARG A 132 -7.74 10.21 10.07
CA ARG A 132 -8.27 11.57 10.14
C ARG A 132 -7.30 12.63 9.58
N LEU A 133 -6.66 12.31 8.43
CA LEU A 133 -5.70 13.20 7.79
C LEU A 133 -6.42 14.20 6.86
N PRO A 134 -6.15 15.51 6.95
CA PRO A 134 -6.56 16.44 5.90
C PRO A 134 -6.08 15.95 4.54
N CYS A 135 -6.93 16.03 3.52
CA CYS A 135 -6.63 15.61 2.16
C CYS A 135 -6.30 16.81 1.29
N ILE A 136 -5.21 16.72 0.54
CA ILE A 136 -4.78 17.74 -0.43
C ILE A 136 -4.72 17.08 -1.81
N TYR A 137 -5.58 17.54 -2.74
CA TYR A 137 -5.64 17.06 -4.11
C TYR A 137 -5.00 18.08 -5.06
N LEU A 138 -3.88 17.72 -5.69
CA LEU A 138 -3.23 18.50 -6.74
C LEU A 138 -3.74 18.00 -8.10
N VAL A 139 -4.76 18.68 -8.64
CA VAL A 139 -5.59 18.16 -9.73
C VAL A 139 -5.06 18.60 -11.09
N ASP A 140 -4.77 17.63 -11.95
CA ASP A 140 -4.43 17.81 -13.35
C ASP A 140 -4.86 16.54 -14.12
N SER A 141 -6.18 16.38 -14.30
CA SER A 141 -6.81 15.11 -14.71
C SER A 141 -7.59 15.23 -16.01
N GLY A 142 -7.35 14.28 -16.91
CA GLY A 142 -8.13 14.09 -18.14
C GLY A 142 -9.46 13.35 -17.97
N GLY A 143 -9.86 13.01 -16.74
CA GLY A 143 -11.07 12.23 -16.46
C GLY A 143 -10.87 10.71 -16.58
N ALA A 144 -11.95 9.95 -16.71
CA ALA A 144 -11.93 8.49 -16.75
C ALA A 144 -11.47 7.94 -18.11
N MET A 145 -10.80 6.76 -18.11
CA MET A 145 -10.42 6.03 -19.32
C MET A 145 -11.66 5.47 -20.02
N LEU A 146 -12.08 6.12 -21.11
CA LEU A 146 -13.33 5.82 -21.79
C LEU A 146 -13.39 4.39 -22.36
N LEU A 147 -12.27 3.84 -22.83
CA LEU A 147 -12.22 2.48 -23.38
C LEU A 147 -12.32 1.37 -22.32
N GLN A 148 -12.22 1.74 -21.04
CA GLN A 148 -12.37 0.84 -19.89
C GLN A 148 -13.45 1.38 -18.93
N GLN A 149 -14.44 2.09 -19.46
CA GLN A 149 -15.46 2.75 -18.65
C GLN A 149 -16.27 1.77 -17.77
N ASP A 150 -16.43 0.54 -18.21
CA ASP A 150 -17.06 -0.55 -17.47
C ASP A 150 -16.27 -0.98 -16.23
N GLU A 151 -14.95 -0.80 -16.22
CA GLU A 151 -14.07 -1.08 -15.05
C GLU A 151 -13.74 0.17 -14.22
N VAL A 152 -14.22 1.35 -14.64
CA VAL A 152 -13.90 2.64 -13.98
C VAL A 152 -15.14 3.32 -13.41
N PHE A 153 -16.33 3.11 -14.00
CA PHE A 153 -17.49 3.97 -13.74
C PHE A 153 -18.64 3.32 -12.94
N PRO A 154 -19.17 2.11 -13.31
CA PRO A 154 -20.51 1.72 -12.85
C PRO A 154 -20.57 1.08 -11.45
N ASP A 155 -19.47 0.53 -10.93
CA ASP A 155 -19.49 -0.25 -9.70
C ASP A 155 -19.24 0.60 -8.45
N ARG A 156 -19.47 -0.02 -7.28
CA ARG A 156 -19.38 0.60 -5.97
C ARG A 156 -18.03 1.26 -5.70
N ASP A 157 -16.93 0.58 -5.99
CA ASP A 157 -15.56 1.02 -5.69
C ASP A 157 -14.87 1.56 -6.96
N HIS A 158 -15.67 2.22 -7.83
CA HIS A 158 -15.24 2.92 -9.03
C HIS A 158 -15.12 4.43 -8.80
N PHE A 159 -14.97 5.18 -9.88
CA PHE A 159 -14.64 6.59 -9.85
C PHE A 159 -15.59 7.45 -9.00
N GLY A 160 -16.89 7.13 -9.02
CA GLY A 160 -17.90 7.81 -8.20
C GLY A 160 -17.69 7.66 -6.70
N ARG A 161 -17.00 6.58 -6.25
CA ARG A 161 -16.69 6.37 -4.84
C ARG A 161 -15.72 7.41 -4.29
N ILE A 162 -14.83 7.96 -5.13
CA ILE A 162 -13.90 9.03 -4.75
C ILE A 162 -14.69 10.24 -4.23
N PHE A 163 -15.74 10.65 -4.92
CA PHE A 163 -16.56 11.80 -4.54
C PHE A 163 -17.42 11.53 -3.32
N TYR A 164 -17.97 10.32 -3.23
CA TYR A 164 -18.70 9.88 -2.06
C TYR A 164 -17.83 9.93 -0.79
N ASN A 165 -16.62 9.37 -0.86
CA ASN A 165 -15.67 9.38 0.26
C ASN A 165 -15.26 10.81 0.62
N GLN A 166 -14.96 11.66 -0.35
CA GLN A 166 -14.59 13.06 -0.13
C GLN A 166 -15.70 13.82 0.62
N ALA A 167 -16.95 13.71 0.18
CA ALA A 167 -18.08 14.34 0.85
C ALA A 167 -18.31 13.78 2.27
N ARG A 168 -18.14 12.47 2.47
CA ARG A 168 -18.25 11.83 3.78
C ARG A 168 -17.15 12.28 4.74
N MET A 169 -15.90 12.28 4.28
CA MET A 169 -14.77 12.74 5.09
C MET A 169 -14.93 14.21 5.50
N SER A 170 -15.37 15.08 4.60
CA SER A 170 -15.69 16.48 4.93
C SER A 170 -16.77 16.56 6.02
N ALA A 171 -17.88 15.81 5.86
CA ALA A 171 -18.95 15.75 6.87
C ALA A 171 -18.48 15.23 8.24
N ASP A 172 -17.47 14.36 8.24
CA ASP A 172 -16.85 13.82 9.46
C ASP A 172 -15.74 14.76 10.01
N GLY A 173 -15.58 15.96 9.44
CA GLY A 173 -14.63 16.98 9.87
C GLY A 173 -13.18 16.69 9.47
N ILE A 174 -12.96 15.92 8.41
CA ILE A 174 -11.65 15.71 7.79
C ILE A 174 -11.51 16.68 6.61
N PRO A 175 -10.67 17.72 6.70
CA PRO A 175 -10.56 18.77 5.68
C PRO A 175 -10.20 18.22 4.30
N GLN A 176 -10.89 18.73 3.28
CA GLN A 176 -10.70 18.38 1.87
C GLN A 176 -10.27 19.61 1.10
N LEU A 177 -9.01 19.67 0.66
CA LEU A 177 -8.43 20.83 -0.02
C LEU A 177 -8.02 20.45 -1.43
N SER A 178 -8.19 21.35 -2.40
CA SER A 178 -7.75 21.09 -3.76
C SER A 178 -7.05 22.27 -4.41
N ALA A 179 -6.07 21.99 -5.27
CA ALA A 179 -5.47 22.94 -6.21
C ALA A 179 -5.62 22.41 -7.63
N VAL A 180 -6.34 23.15 -8.46
CA VAL A 180 -6.52 22.83 -9.88
C VAL A 180 -5.39 23.46 -10.67
N MET A 181 -4.42 22.64 -11.03
CA MET A 181 -3.15 23.03 -11.65
C MET A 181 -3.08 22.61 -13.13
N GLY A 182 -4.23 22.28 -13.69
CA GLY A 182 -4.37 21.86 -15.08
C GLY A 182 -5.80 21.50 -15.42
N SER A 183 -5.97 20.61 -16.39
CA SER A 183 -7.29 20.16 -16.80
C SER A 183 -8.01 19.43 -15.67
N CYS A 184 -9.30 19.71 -15.52
CA CYS A 184 -10.18 19.01 -14.60
C CYS A 184 -11.52 18.80 -15.29
N THR A 185 -11.63 17.67 -16.02
CA THR A 185 -12.72 17.44 -16.98
C THR A 185 -13.66 16.32 -16.54
N ALA A 186 -14.93 16.45 -16.89
CA ALA A 186 -15.99 15.48 -16.62
C ALA A 186 -16.11 15.12 -15.14
N GLY A 187 -16.05 13.84 -14.77
CA GLY A 187 -16.10 13.41 -13.38
C GLY A 187 -15.02 14.03 -12.49
N GLY A 188 -13.82 14.29 -13.04
CA GLY A 188 -12.74 14.94 -12.31
C GLY A 188 -13.10 16.33 -11.75
N ALA A 189 -14.03 17.04 -12.40
CA ALA A 189 -14.51 18.35 -11.97
C ALA A 189 -15.16 18.36 -10.57
N TYR A 190 -15.63 17.21 -10.12
CA TYR A 190 -16.22 17.10 -8.78
C TYR A 190 -15.18 17.10 -7.65
N VAL A 191 -13.93 16.74 -7.91
CA VAL A 191 -12.89 16.79 -6.85
C VAL A 191 -12.75 18.20 -6.29
N PRO A 192 -12.47 19.26 -7.08
CA PRO A 192 -12.44 20.62 -6.55
C PRO A 192 -13.82 21.14 -6.12
N ALA A 193 -14.89 20.78 -6.81
CA ALA A 193 -16.23 21.29 -6.50
C ALA A 193 -16.82 20.75 -5.20
N ILE A 194 -16.28 19.66 -4.65
CA ILE A 194 -16.68 19.06 -3.36
C ILE A 194 -15.65 19.35 -2.26
N SER A 195 -14.48 19.89 -2.60
CA SER A 195 -13.48 20.30 -1.61
C SER A 195 -14.03 21.41 -0.71
N ASP A 196 -13.57 21.44 0.54
CA ASP A 196 -13.95 22.49 1.51
C ASP A 196 -13.36 23.84 1.09
N GLU A 197 -12.15 23.83 0.52
CA GLU A 197 -11.55 24.99 -0.14
C GLU A 197 -10.80 24.55 -1.41
N ALA A 198 -10.93 25.37 -2.46
CA ALA A 198 -10.37 25.10 -3.77
C ALA A 198 -9.56 26.29 -4.32
N VAL A 199 -8.34 26.01 -4.73
CA VAL A 199 -7.43 26.94 -5.45
C VAL A 199 -7.44 26.57 -6.93
N ILE A 200 -7.36 27.55 -7.84
CA ILE A 200 -7.18 27.32 -9.27
C ILE A 200 -6.07 28.20 -9.82
N VAL A 201 -5.23 27.66 -10.72
CA VAL A 201 -4.16 28.41 -11.39
C VAL A 201 -4.72 29.12 -12.61
N ASP A 202 -4.55 30.43 -12.66
CA ASP A 202 -5.01 31.28 -13.78
C ASP A 202 -4.35 30.90 -15.11
N GLY A 203 -5.12 30.82 -16.17
CA GLY A 203 -4.64 30.46 -17.51
C GLY A 203 -4.11 29.04 -17.69
N GLN A 204 -4.14 28.20 -16.63
CA GLN A 204 -3.71 26.80 -16.66
C GLN A 204 -4.80 25.84 -16.17
N GLY A 205 -5.39 26.17 -15.04
CA GLY A 205 -6.46 25.37 -14.42
C GLY A 205 -7.77 25.55 -15.17
N THR A 206 -8.44 24.44 -15.46
CA THR A 206 -9.80 24.49 -16.04
C THR A 206 -10.70 23.46 -15.38
N ILE A 207 -11.93 23.84 -15.07
CA ILE A 207 -12.95 22.95 -14.51
C ILE A 207 -14.19 23.00 -15.39
N PHE A 208 -14.60 21.88 -15.98
CA PHE A 208 -15.86 21.80 -16.69
C PHE A 208 -16.37 20.37 -16.79
N LEU A 209 -17.69 20.19 -16.73
CA LEU A 209 -18.33 18.88 -16.89
C LEU A 209 -18.26 18.39 -18.35
N ALA A 210 -18.28 19.32 -19.31
CA ALA A 210 -18.14 19.04 -20.72
C ALA A 210 -17.15 20.04 -21.32
N GLY A 211 -16.07 19.56 -21.92
CA GLY A 211 -15.09 20.43 -22.58
C GLY A 211 -15.61 21.09 -23.83
N PRO A 212 -14.91 22.14 -24.37
CA PRO A 212 -15.35 22.91 -25.51
C PRO A 212 -15.81 22.11 -26.74
N PRO A 213 -15.11 20.98 -27.13
CA PRO A 213 -15.57 20.17 -28.27
C PRO A 213 -16.94 19.52 -28.02
N LEU A 214 -17.23 19.09 -26.79
CA LEU A 214 -18.52 18.49 -26.45
C LEU A 214 -19.63 19.54 -26.36
N VAL A 215 -19.33 20.72 -25.80
CA VAL A 215 -20.26 21.87 -25.80
C VAL A 215 -20.64 22.24 -27.23
N LYS A 216 -19.64 22.39 -28.13
CA LYS A 216 -19.89 22.69 -29.55
C LYS A 216 -20.75 21.62 -30.23
N ALA A 217 -20.50 20.35 -29.95
CA ALA A 217 -21.30 19.25 -30.51
C ALA A 217 -22.72 19.21 -29.97
N ALA A 218 -22.94 19.58 -28.71
CA ALA A 218 -24.23 19.51 -28.04
C ALA A 218 -25.13 20.75 -28.29
N THR A 219 -24.54 21.94 -28.30
CA THR A 219 -25.26 23.22 -28.34
C THR A 219 -24.96 24.05 -29.57
N GLY A 220 -23.90 23.73 -30.33
CA GLY A 220 -23.41 24.56 -31.45
C GLY A 220 -22.56 25.76 -31.00
N GLU A 221 -22.39 25.98 -29.70
CA GLU A 221 -21.62 27.10 -29.15
C GLU A 221 -20.11 26.89 -29.34
N ASP A 222 -19.42 27.91 -29.81
CA ASP A 222 -17.96 27.93 -29.93
C ASP A 222 -17.38 28.77 -28.79
N VAL A 223 -16.84 28.11 -27.78
CA VAL A 223 -16.34 28.73 -26.56
C VAL A 223 -14.91 28.25 -26.26
N SER A 224 -14.05 29.15 -25.78
CA SER A 224 -12.70 28.77 -25.37
C SER A 224 -12.73 27.99 -24.03
N ALA A 225 -11.69 27.23 -23.76
CA ALA A 225 -11.57 26.53 -22.48
C ALA A 225 -11.51 27.51 -21.30
N GLU A 226 -10.87 28.66 -21.47
CA GLU A 226 -10.75 29.70 -20.44
C GLU A 226 -12.10 30.37 -20.17
N ASP A 227 -12.86 30.72 -21.21
CA ASP A 227 -14.19 31.32 -21.04
C ASP A 227 -15.21 30.32 -20.48
N LEU A 228 -15.09 29.04 -20.82
CA LEU A 228 -15.99 27.97 -20.36
C LEU A 228 -15.77 27.59 -18.91
N GLY A 229 -14.51 27.48 -18.48
CA GLY A 229 -14.17 26.93 -17.18
C GLY A 229 -12.77 27.30 -16.68
N GLY A 230 -12.24 28.45 -17.09
CA GLY A 230 -10.94 28.92 -16.62
C GLY A 230 -10.96 29.50 -15.21
N GLY A 231 -9.77 29.77 -14.69
CA GLY A 231 -9.55 30.19 -13.31
C GLY A 231 -10.29 31.48 -12.95
N ALA A 232 -10.15 32.50 -13.77
CA ALA A 232 -10.81 33.80 -13.55
C ALA A 232 -12.34 33.69 -13.55
N MET A 233 -12.90 32.85 -14.45
CA MET A 233 -14.34 32.61 -14.52
C MET A 233 -14.84 31.91 -13.24
N HIS A 234 -14.17 30.86 -12.80
CA HIS A 234 -14.60 30.10 -11.62
C HIS A 234 -14.42 30.88 -10.32
N SER A 235 -13.34 31.65 -10.16
CA SER A 235 -13.12 32.42 -8.94
C SER A 235 -13.95 33.71 -8.85
N ARG A 236 -14.41 34.29 -9.98
CA ARG A 236 -15.08 35.58 -9.98
C ARG A 236 -16.57 35.54 -10.34
N ILE A 237 -16.99 34.52 -11.09
CA ILE A 237 -18.36 34.46 -11.63
C ILE A 237 -19.13 33.28 -11.07
N SER A 238 -18.63 32.05 -11.20
CA SER A 238 -19.35 30.85 -10.78
C SER A 238 -19.17 30.54 -9.29
N GLY A 239 -18.06 30.96 -8.66
CA GLY A 239 -17.77 30.68 -7.28
C GLY A 239 -17.42 29.20 -7.01
N VAL A 240 -17.01 28.44 -8.03
CA VAL A 240 -16.58 27.03 -7.86
C VAL A 240 -15.22 26.93 -7.16
N THR A 241 -14.38 27.95 -7.32
CA THR A 241 -13.08 28.03 -6.65
C THR A 241 -13.00 29.30 -5.80
N ASP A 242 -12.31 29.18 -4.65
CA ASP A 242 -12.22 30.23 -3.63
C ASP A 242 -11.01 31.15 -3.86
N HIS A 243 -9.94 30.60 -4.44
CA HIS A 243 -8.67 31.29 -4.59
C HIS A 243 -8.14 31.17 -6.04
N LEU A 244 -7.75 32.32 -6.61
CA LEU A 244 -7.08 32.38 -7.91
C LEU A 244 -5.58 32.51 -7.69
N ALA A 245 -4.80 31.56 -8.16
CA ALA A 245 -3.35 31.55 -8.09
C ALA A 245 -2.71 31.95 -9.42
N ALA A 246 -1.57 32.62 -9.38
CA ALA A 246 -0.87 33.08 -10.58
C ALA A 246 -0.15 31.94 -11.33
N ASP A 247 0.36 30.96 -10.59
CA ASP A 247 1.10 29.80 -11.10
C ASP A 247 1.07 28.64 -10.10
N ASP A 248 1.76 27.53 -10.41
CA ASP A 248 1.85 26.34 -9.57
C ASP A 248 2.47 26.65 -8.19
N ALA A 249 3.47 27.53 -8.12
CA ALA A 249 4.13 27.89 -6.87
C ALA A 249 3.21 28.71 -5.95
N ASP A 250 2.48 29.68 -6.50
CA ASP A 250 1.46 30.45 -5.77
C ASP A 250 0.31 29.54 -5.31
N ALA A 251 -0.12 28.58 -6.13
CA ALA A 251 -1.16 27.63 -5.75
C ALA A 251 -0.72 26.75 -4.57
N ILE A 252 0.52 26.25 -4.58
CA ILE A 252 1.09 25.47 -3.48
C ILE A 252 1.18 26.32 -2.22
N GLN A 253 1.65 27.56 -2.30
CA GLN A 253 1.72 28.45 -1.15
C GLN A 253 0.33 28.70 -0.56
N ARG A 254 -0.70 28.94 -1.38
CA ARG A 254 -2.08 29.10 -0.91
C ARG A 254 -2.61 27.86 -0.20
N ILE A 255 -2.33 26.67 -0.70
CA ILE A 255 -2.69 25.42 0.00
C ILE A 255 -1.98 25.35 1.36
N ARG A 256 -0.69 25.70 1.44
CA ARG A 256 0.04 25.76 2.71
C ARG A 256 -0.60 26.77 3.67
N ASP A 257 -0.94 27.96 3.17
CA ASP A 257 -1.61 28.99 3.98
C ASP A 257 -2.97 28.50 4.51
N ILE A 258 -3.76 27.80 3.70
CA ILE A 258 -5.03 27.18 4.11
C ILE A 258 -4.76 26.14 5.23
N VAL A 259 -3.78 25.24 5.03
CA VAL A 259 -3.43 24.22 6.04
C VAL A 259 -3.04 24.86 7.37
N ALA A 260 -2.32 25.99 7.34
CA ALA A 260 -1.94 26.74 8.54
C ALA A 260 -3.14 27.31 9.30
N THR A 261 -4.29 27.52 8.64
CA THR A 261 -5.53 28.01 9.29
C THR A 261 -6.36 26.91 9.93
N LEU A 262 -6.09 25.63 9.61
CA LEU A 262 -6.87 24.53 10.17
C LEU A 262 -6.70 24.44 11.70
N PRO A 263 -7.76 24.07 12.44
CA PRO A 263 -7.67 23.89 13.88
C PRO A 263 -6.51 22.94 14.25
N PRO A 264 -5.82 23.16 15.37
CA PRO A 264 -4.74 22.26 15.79
C PRO A 264 -5.28 20.83 15.93
N ASP A 265 -4.43 19.87 15.58
CA ASP A 265 -4.75 18.47 15.81
C ASP A 265 -5.05 18.22 17.30
N ALA A 266 -5.94 17.25 17.58
CA ALA A 266 -6.04 16.75 18.94
C ALA A 266 -4.64 16.32 19.41
N PRO A 267 -4.24 16.63 20.66
CA PRO A 267 -2.92 16.26 21.14
C PRO A 267 -2.73 14.75 20.91
N ALA A 268 -1.74 14.40 20.09
CA ALA A 268 -1.31 13.02 19.94
C ALA A 268 -1.06 12.48 21.35
N GLY A 269 -1.66 11.33 21.68
CA GLY A 269 -1.42 10.71 22.96
C GLY A 269 0.08 10.68 23.18
N THR A 270 0.53 11.25 24.30
CA THR A 270 1.92 11.54 24.62
C THR A 270 2.83 10.39 24.23
N SER A 271 3.59 10.55 23.15
CA SER A 271 4.79 9.73 22.95
C SER A 271 5.77 10.21 24.02
N ASP A 272 5.72 9.56 25.20
CA ASP A 272 6.74 9.73 26.20
C ASP A 272 8.08 9.37 25.56
N GLU A 273 8.97 10.36 25.50
CA GLU A 273 10.35 10.22 25.07
C GLU A 273 10.60 9.92 23.58
N ARG A 274 10.31 10.89 22.70
CA ARG A 274 11.02 11.01 21.41
C ARG A 274 12.48 11.39 21.72
N GLY A 275 13.25 10.40 22.11
CA GLY A 275 14.68 10.54 22.38
C GLY A 275 15.41 9.54 21.49
N THR A 276 16.60 9.84 21.13
CA THR A 276 17.66 9.13 20.42
C THR A 276 17.74 7.60 20.59
N ALA A 277 16.59 6.91 20.65
CA ALA A 277 16.50 5.48 20.77
C ALA A 277 16.99 4.80 19.49
N THR A 278 18.17 4.22 19.55
CA THR A 278 18.81 3.53 18.43
C THR A 278 18.54 2.04 18.50
N SER A 279 18.45 1.39 17.34
CA SER A 279 18.57 -0.06 17.24
C SER A 279 19.98 -0.50 17.66
N CYS A 280 20.09 -1.69 18.28
CA CYS A 280 21.39 -2.26 18.66
C CYS A 280 22.23 -2.74 17.46
N ARG A 281 21.63 -2.88 16.27
CA ARG A 281 22.26 -3.41 15.06
C ARG A 281 21.94 -2.54 13.85
N PRO A 282 22.83 -2.51 12.82
CA PRO A 282 22.55 -1.88 11.55
C PRO A 282 21.32 -2.50 10.87
N GLN A 283 20.45 -1.67 10.28
CA GLN A 283 19.28 -2.18 9.55
C GLN A 283 19.67 -3.05 8.34
N THR A 284 20.84 -2.82 7.77
CA THR A 284 21.41 -3.61 6.66
C THR A 284 21.72 -5.06 7.02
N ASP A 285 21.80 -5.40 8.32
CA ASP A 285 21.95 -6.79 8.77
C ASP A 285 20.77 -7.68 8.36
N LEU A 286 19.61 -7.07 8.10
CA LEU A 286 18.44 -7.78 7.59
C LEU A 286 18.71 -8.51 6.28
N TYR A 287 19.60 -7.99 5.43
CA TYR A 287 19.97 -8.63 4.18
C TYR A 287 20.69 -9.97 4.35
N ASP A 288 21.38 -10.13 5.47
CA ASP A 288 22.17 -11.34 5.77
C ASP A 288 21.36 -12.33 6.64
N ILE A 289 20.34 -11.85 7.36
CA ILE A 289 19.50 -12.68 8.24
C ILE A 289 18.34 -13.31 7.46
N VAL A 290 17.73 -12.55 6.56
CA VAL A 290 16.52 -13.00 5.86
C VAL A 290 16.91 -13.59 4.50
N PRO A 291 16.66 -14.91 4.33
CA PRO A 291 16.97 -15.58 3.06
C PRO A 291 16.11 -15.04 1.91
N PRO A 292 16.66 -15.02 0.69
CA PRO A 292 15.89 -14.64 -0.50
C PRO A 292 14.82 -15.67 -0.88
N ASP A 293 14.98 -16.92 -0.43
CA ASP A 293 14.03 -18.01 -0.65
C ASP A 293 13.18 -18.28 0.60
N LEU A 294 11.98 -18.83 0.39
CA LEU A 294 11.04 -19.11 1.48
C LEU A 294 11.24 -20.49 2.15
N LYS A 295 12.24 -21.25 1.73
CA LYS A 295 12.50 -22.61 2.24
C LYS A 295 13.50 -22.58 3.38
N THR A 296 14.37 -21.59 3.40
CA THR A 296 15.40 -21.43 4.42
C THR A 296 14.79 -20.71 5.62
N PRO A 297 14.69 -21.34 6.79
CA PRO A 297 14.14 -20.71 7.98
C PRO A 297 15.13 -19.69 8.57
N TYR A 298 14.59 -18.66 9.22
CA TYR A 298 15.34 -17.74 10.07
C TYR A 298 14.54 -17.48 11.36
N ASP A 299 15.20 -17.04 12.43
CA ASP A 299 14.53 -16.67 13.65
C ASP A 299 14.02 -15.21 13.58
N ALA A 300 12.71 -15.04 13.63
CA ALA A 300 12.08 -13.72 13.57
C ALA A 300 12.48 -12.80 14.75
N ARG A 301 12.98 -13.35 15.86
CA ARG A 301 13.53 -12.54 16.97
C ARG A 301 14.68 -11.66 16.53
N GLN A 302 15.51 -12.13 15.58
CA GLN A 302 16.62 -11.34 15.03
C GLN A 302 16.10 -10.13 14.22
N VAL A 303 15.01 -10.30 13.48
CA VAL A 303 14.34 -9.21 12.78
C VAL A 303 13.74 -8.21 13.76
N ILE A 304 13.05 -8.71 14.80
CA ILE A 304 12.47 -7.86 15.86
C ILE A 304 13.56 -7.03 16.53
N GLU A 305 14.70 -7.63 16.88
CA GLU A 305 15.81 -6.95 17.54
C GLU A 305 16.37 -5.79 16.70
N ILE A 306 16.45 -5.97 15.38
CA ILE A 306 16.94 -4.92 14.46
C ILE A 306 15.91 -3.79 14.31
N LEU A 307 14.63 -4.10 14.25
CA LEU A 307 13.58 -3.11 14.04
C LEU A 307 13.24 -2.29 15.29
N THR A 308 13.55 -2.78 16.48
CA THR A 308 13.14 -2.19 17.76
C THR A 308 14.23 -1.39 18.44
N ASP A 309 13.84 -0.60 19.42
CA ASP A 309 14.75 0.16 20.28
C ASP A 309 15.52 -0.77 21.20
N THR A 310 16.80 -0.54 21.39
CA THR A 310 17.68 -1.35 22.23
C THR A 310 17.10 -1.55 23.63
N GLY A 311 16.96 -2.82 24.05
CA GLY A 311 16.47 -3.19 25.38
C GLY A 311 14.96 -2.97 25.61
N SER A 312 14.19 -2.64 24.55
CA SER A 312 12.75 -2.41 24.67
C SER A 312 11.88 -3.65 24.51
N VAL A 313 12.46 -4.77 24.08
CA VAL A 313 11.71 -6.00 23.78
C VAL A 313 11.37 -6.76 25.06
N HIS A 314 10.08 -7.04 25.24
CA HIS A 314 9.55 -7.86 26.32
C HIS A 314 8.67 -8.96 25.73
N GLU A 315 9.25 -10.15 25.54
CA GLU A 315 8.54 -11.29 24.95
C GLU A 315 7.44 -11.80 25.89
N PHE A 316 6.25 -11.98 25.34
CA PHE A 316 5.10 -12.52 26.05
C PHE A 316 4.98 -14.02 25.77
N LYS A 317 4.88 -14.83 26.83
CA LYS A 317 4.83 -16.30 26.76
C LYS A 317 6.02 -16.90 25.99
N ALA A 318 7.24 -16.46 26.29
CA ALA A 318 8.47 -16.91 25.63
C ALA A 318 8.66 -18.45 25.67
N GLU A 319 8.23 -19.12 26.75
CA GLU A 319 8.33 -20.55 26.92
C GLU A 319 7.17 -21.36 26.29
N TYR A 320 6.19 -20.69 25.70
CA TYR A 320 5.00 -21.31 25.14
C TYR A 320 4.90 -21.09 23.64
N ASP A 321 5.04 -22.17 22.86
CA ASP A 321 5.02 -22.20 21.40
C ASP A 321 5.98 -21.20 20.70
N ASP A 322 6.93 -21.74 19.97
CA ASP A 322 7.93 -20.96 19.23
C ASP A 322 7.50 -20.62 17.78
N SER A 323 6.36 -21.12 17.32
CA SER A 323 5.88 -20.86 15.96
C SER A 323 5.38 -19.43 15.79
N VAL A 324 4.93 -18.81 16.89
CA VAL A 324 4.51 -17.40 16.94
C VAL A 324 5.22 -16.69 18.08
N ILE A 325 5.92 -15.62 17.76
CA ILE A 325 6.57 -14.74 18.71
C ILE A 325 5.67 -13.56 18.96
N THR A 326 5.46 -13.23 20.24
CA THR A 326 4.67 -12.08 20.68
C THR A 326 5.47 -11.27 21.67
N CYS A 327 5.61 -9.97 21.44
CA CYS A 327 6.35 -9.10 22.36
C CYS A 327 5.84 -7.66 22.37
N PHE A 328 5.94 -7.01 23.51
CA PHE A 328 5.87 -5.56 23.59
C PHE A 328 7.26 -4.98 23.32
N ALA A 329 7.31 -3.91 22.53
CA ALA A 329 8.56 -3.24 22.18
C ALA A 329 8.35 -1.74 21.93
N ARG A 330 9.43 -1.06 21.56
CA ARG A 330 9.38 0.31 21.05
C ARG A 330 10.07 0.40 19.69
N ILE A 331 9.56 1.26 18.81
CA ILE A 331 10.18 1.64 17.54
C ILE A 331 10.26 3.17 17.53
N GLU A 332 11.46 3.71 17.62
CA GLU A 332 11.73 5.16 17.73
C GLU A 332 10.86 5.84 18.81
N GLY A 333 10.75 5.19 19.98
CA GLY A 333 9.97 5.64 21.12
C GLY A 333 8.49 5.22 21.10
N HIS A 334 7.91 4.88 19.95
CA HIS A 334 6.52 4.44 19.86
C HIS A 334 6.33 3.04 20.45
N ARG A 335 5.38 2.89 21.36
CA ARG A 335 4.99 1.57 21.89
C ARG A 335 4.29 0.77 20.81
N VAL A 336 4.64 -0.52 20.69
CA VAL A 336 4.05 -1.44 19.72
C VAL A 336 4.00 -2.85 20.29
N GLY A 337 2.92 -3.57 19.99
CA GLY A 337 2.82 -5.01 20.20
C GLY A 337 3.19 -5.72 18.89
N ILE A 338 4.20 -6.55 18.90
CA ILE A 338 4.69 -7.25 17.72
C ILE A 338 4.23 -8.70 17.76
N ILE A 339 3.68 -9.16 16.64
CA ILE A 339 3.36 -10.56 16.38
C ILE A 339 4.17 -10.98 15.15
N ALA A 340 5.10 -11.91 15.34
CA ALA A 340 5.91 -12.46 14.26
C ALA A 340 5.75 -13.97 14.23
N ASN A 341 5.89 -14.58 13.05
CA ASN A 341 5.81 -16.03 12.96
C ASN A 341 7.09 -16.65 12.39
N ASN A 342 7.44 -17.80 12.92
CA ASN A 342 8.56 -18.63 12.50
C ASN A 342 8.06 -19.78 11.60
N GLY A 343 7.56 -19.46 10.40
CA GLY A 343 7.07 -20.47 9.45
C GLY A 343 5.60 -20.87 9.68
N VAL A 344 5.34 -22.16 9.89
CA VAL A 344 3.98 -22.71 10.06
C VAL A 344 3.39 -22.29 11.41
N ILE A 345 2.11 -21.91 11.44
CA ILE A 345 1.39 -21.55 12.66
C ILE A 345 0.71 -22.80 13.24
N PHE A 346 1.04 -23.15 14.50
CA PHE A 346 0.40 -24.22 15.23
C PHE A 346 -0.78 -23.72 16.08
N GLY A 347 -1.58 -24.66 16.60
CA GLY A 347 -2.76 -24.31 17.39
C GLY A 347 -2.46 -23.50 18.65
N ASP A 348 -1.39 -23.85 19.34
CA ASP A 348 -0.93 -23.16 20.56
C ASP A 348 -0.41 -21.75 20.24
N GLY A 349 0.36 -21.61 19.15
CA GLY A 349 0.79 -20.32 18.64
C GLY A 349 -0.37 -19.39 18.27
N ALA A 350 -1.42 -19.95 17.67
CA ALA A 350 -2.63 -19.18 17.36
C ALA A 350 -3.36 -18.68 18.62
N VAL A 351 -3.44 -19.50 19.65
CA VAL A 351 -4.05 -19.11 20.95
C VAL A 351 -3.18 -18.09 21.68
N LYS A 352 -1.85 -18.26 21.67
CA LYS A 352 -0.90 -17.28 22.20
C LYS A 352 -1.08 -15.90 21.53
N ALA A 353 -1.15 -15.88 20.20
CA ALA A 353 -1.36 -14.65 19.44
C ALA A 353 -2.72 -14.00 19.74
N ALA A 354 -3.79 -14.78 19.79
CA ALA A 354 -5.12 -14.26 20.12
C ALA A 354 -5.12 -13.57 21.50
N HIS A 355 -4.57 -14.21 22.52
CA HIS A 355 -4.44 -13.62 23.86
C HIS A 355 -3.60 -12.34 23.85
N PHE A 356 -2.50 -12.32 23.08
CA PHE A 356 -1.66 -11.13 22.98
C PHE A 356 -2.36 -9.96 22.29
N ILE A 357 -3.16 -10.23 21.23
CA ILE A 357 -3.98 -9.21 20.56
C ILE A 357 -4.98 -8.59 21.54
N GLU A 358 -5.65 -9.41 22.35
CA GLU A 358 -6.58 -8.93 23.39
C GLU A 358 -5.89 -8.02 24.41
N LEU A 359 -4.66 -8.37 24.83
CA LEU A 359 -3.86 -7.52 25.72
C LEU A 359 -3.48 -6.17 25.06
N CYS A 360 -3.09 -6.19 23.79
CA CYS A 360 -2.77 -4.98 23.06
C CYS A 360 -4.01 -4.10 22.89
N GLU A 361 -5.16 -4.70 22.56
CA GLU A 361 -6.44 -4.01 22.49
C GLU A 361 -6.80 -3.33 23.81
N GLN A 362 -6.73 -4.07 24.92
CA GLN A 362 -7.01 -3.53 26.26
C GLN A 362 -6.10 -2.36 26.63
N ARG A 363 -4.83 -2.43 26.22
CA ARG A 363 -3.81 -1.39 26.53
C ARG A 363 -3.76 -0.25 25.53
N GLY A 364 -4.56 -0.29 24.45
CA GLY A 364 -4.50 0.69 23.37
C GLY A 364 -3.16 0.68 22.62
N THR A 365 -2.48 -0.47 22.56
CA THR A 365 -1.17 -0.61 21.93
C THR A 365 -1.33 -0.99 20.46
N PRO A 366 -0.81 -0.21 19.50
CA PRO A 366 -0.81 -0.59 18.08
C PRO A 366 -0.15 -1.94 17.86
N LEU A 367 -0.63 -2.69 16.88
CA LEU A 367 -0.13 -4.02 16.51
C LEU A 367 0.74 -3.95 15.25
N LEU A 368 1.89 -4.61 15.29
CA LEU A 368 2.74 -4.86 14.12
C LEU A 368 2.80 -6.36 13.85
N PHE A 369 2.42 -6.76 12.65
CA PHE A 369 2.53 -8.13 12.16
C PHE A 369 3.74 -8.25 11.23
N LEU A 370 4.72 -9.08 11.60
CA LEU A 370 5.86 -9.47 10.76
C LEU A 370 5.55 -10.85 10.20
N GLN A 371 5.11 -10.90 8.95
CA GLN A 371 4.54 -12.09 8.36
C GLN A 371 5.55 -12.87 7.51
N ASN A 372 5.81 -14.13 7.90
CA ASN A 372 6.53 -15.12 7.09
C ASN A 372 5.92 -16.50 7.36
N THR A 373 4.73 -16.77 6.79
CA THR A 373 4.01 -18.01 7.05
C THR A 373 3.71 -18.81 5.79
N THR A 374 3.80 -20.13 5.90
CA THR A 374 3.31 -21.06 4.89
C THR A 374 1.85 -21.50 5.14
N GLY A 375 1.23 -21.01 6.21
CA GLY A 375 -0.14 -21.32 6.62
C GLY A 375 -0.22 -21.92 8.01
N PHE A 376 -1.42 -22.36 8.39
CA PHE A 376 -1.61 -23.19 9.57
C PHE A 376 -1.14 -24.62 9.32
N MET A 377 -0.71 -25.29 10.38
CA MET A 377 -0.32 -26.71 10.32
C MET A 377 -1.49 -27.58 9.90
N VAL A 378 -1.23 -28.55 9.06
CA VAL A 378 -2.21 -29.48 8.51
C VAL A 378 -1.89 -30.91 8.95
N GLY A 379 -2.89 -31.77 9.03
CA GLY A 379 -2.73 -33.19 9.35
C GLY A 379 -3.76 -33.66 10.36
N LYS A 380 -3.98 -34.98 10.41
CA LYS A 380 -5.04 -35.61 11.22
C LYS A 380 -4.95 -35.21 12.70
N ASP A 381 -3.77 -35.24 13.28
CA ASP A 381 -3.58 -34.98 14.70
C ASP A 381 -3.84 -33.50 15.04
N TYR A 382 -3.49 -32.59 14.13
CA TYR A 382 -3.75 -31.16 14.29
C TYR A 382 -5.23 -30.82 14.13
N GLU A 383 -5.92 -31.47 13.17
CA GLU A 383 -7.37 -31.32 13.03
C GLU A 383 -8.12 -31.85 14.27
N GLN A 384 -7.73 -33.01 14.77
CA GLN A 384 -8.27 -33.55 16.02
C GLN A 384 -7.91 -32.71 17.24
N GLY A 385 -6.74 -32.08 17.27
CA GLY A 385 -6.30 -31.11 18.27
C GLY A 385 -7.02 -29.77 18.20
N GLY A 386 -7.86 -29.53 17.18
CA GLY A 386 -8.69 -28.33 17.05
C GLY A 386 -7.99 -27.15 16.41
N ILE A 387 -7.05 -27.38 15.49
CA ILE A 387 -6.33 -26.31 14.76
C ILE A 387 -7.31 -25.31 14.12
N ALA A 388 -8.43 -25.77 13.55
CA ALA A 388 -9.42 -24.90 12.94
C ALA A 388 -10.05 -23.93 13.96
N LYS A 389 -10.46 -24.42 15.16
CA LYS A 389 -11.01 -23.55 16.20
C LYS A 389 -9.97 -22.61 16.81
N ASN A 390 -8.73 -23.05 16.99
CA ASN A 390 -7.66 -22.25 17.55
C ASN A 390 -7.19 -21.19 16.55
N GLY A 391 -7.05 -21.54 15.27
CA GLY A 391 -6.81 -20.59 14.20
C GLY A 391 -7.92 -19.55 14.08
N ALA A 392 -9.20 -19.97 14.19
CA ALA A 392 -10.34 -19.06 14.17
C ALA A 392 -10.30 -18.03 15.32
N LYS A 393 -9.79 -18.38 16.50
CA LYS A 393 -9.61 -17.41 17.60
C LYS A 393 -8.66 -16.28 17.21
N MET A 394 -7.49 -16.63 16.64
CA MET A 394 -6.52 -15.63 16.17
C MET A 394 -7.12 -14.77 15.06
N VAL A 395 -7.73 -15.39 14.06
CA VAL A 395 -8.40 -14.67 12.95
C VAL A 395 -9.49 -13.73 13.46
N THR A 396 -10.30 -14.16 14.43
CA THR A 396 -11.33 -13.33 15.05
C THR A 396 -10.71 -12.17 15.82
N ALA A 397 -9.68 -12.42 16.64
CA ALA A 397 -9.00 -11.37 17.39
C ALA A 397 -8.41 -10.30 16.46
N VAL A 398 -7.75 -10.70 15.37
CA VAL A 398 -7.22 -9.76 14.37
C VAL A 398 -8.34 -8.94 13.72
N ALA A 399 -9.46 -9.58 13.37
CA ALA A 399 -10.57 -8.91 12.69
C ALA A 399 -11.28 -7.89 13.59
N THR A 400 -11.40 -8.18 14.88
CA THR A 400 -12.18 -7.37 15.84
C THR A 400 -11.35 -6.37 16.64
N ALA A 401 -10.01 -6.48 16.62
CA ALA A 401 -9.14 -5.49 17.24
C ALA A 401 -9.30 -4.12 16.58
N SER A 402 -9.56 -3.08 17.40
CA SER A 402 -9.76 -1.69 16.98
C SER A 402 -8.47 -0.88 16.97
N VAL A 403 -7.44 -1.30 17.72
CA VAL A 403 -6.12 -0.66 17.68
C VAL A 403 -5.54 -0.67 16.27
N PRO A 404 -4.73 0.35 15.89
CA PRO A 404 -4.05 0.38 14.60
C PRO A 404 -3.24 -0.89 14.36
N LYS A 405 -3.38 -1.46 13.17
CA LYS A 405 -2.65 -2.66 12.73
C LYS A 405 -1.76 -2.30 11.56
N LEU A 406 -0.49 -2.63 11.67
CA LEU A 406 0.53 -2.51 10.62
C LEU A 406 0.99 -3.91 10.24
N THR A 407 1.27 -4.15 8.95
CA THR A 407 1.75 -5.44 8.49
C THR A 407 2.96 -5.27 7.58
N VAL A 408 4.00 -6.06 7.82
CA VAL A 408 5.13 -6.22 6.89
C VAL A 408 5.24 -7.70 6.54
N ILE A 409 5.09 -8.02 5.26
CA ILE A 409 5.30 -9.38 4.75
C ILE A 409 6.78 -9.54 4.43
N THR A 410 7.49 -10.23 5.32
CA THR A 410 8.95 -10.41 5.28
C THR A 410 9.38 -11.65 4.50
N GLY A 411 8.39 -12.42 4.03
CA GLY A 411 8.61 -13.67 3.30
C GLY A 411 7.29 -14.24 2.78
N GLY A 412 6.88 -15.42 3.25
CA GLY A 412 5.64 -16.06 2.84
C GLY A 412 4.39 -15.46 3.47
N GLY A 413 3.34 -15.30 2.66
CA GLY A 413 2.00 -14.94 3.11
C GLY A 413 0.96 -15.89 2.51
N PHE A 414 0.91 -17.15 2.98
CA PHE A 414 0.10 -18.18 2.33
C PHE A 414 -1.16 -18.56 3.10
N GLY A 415 -2.24 -18.81 2.33
CA GLY A 415 -3.50 -19.37 2.82
C GLY A 415 -4.13 -18.57 3.96
N ALA A 416 -4.81 -19.26 4.88
CA ALA A 416 -5.45 -18.64 6.04
C ALA A 416 -4.45 -18.05 7.05
N GLY A 417 -3.16 -18.43 6.99
CA GLY A 417 -2.09 -17.79 7.75
C GLY A 417 -1.94 -16.31 7.40
N ASN A 418 -2.13 -15.93 6.14
CA ASN A 418 -2.14 -14.54 5.72
C ASN A 418 -3.26 -13.74 6.42
N TYR A 419 -4.43 -14.33 6.60
CA TYR A 419 -5.55 -13.71 7.32
C TYR A 419 -5.24 -13.53 8.81
N ALA A 420 -4.72 -14.58 9.44
CA ALA A 420 -4.33 -14.58 10.85
C ALA A 420 -3.21 -13.58 11.16
N MET A 421 -2.34 -13.29 10.20
CA MET A 421 -1.26 -12.31 10.29
C MET A 421 -1.63 -10.94 9.70
N CYS A 422 -2.92 -10.60 9.73
CA CYS A 422 -3.44 -9.30 9.29
C CYS A 422 -3.07 -8.95 7.84
N GLY A 423 -3.34 -9.88 6.90
CA GLY A 423 -3.18 -9.61 5.48
C GLY A 423 -4.16 -8.53 4.97
N ARG A 424 -4.07 -8.18 3.69
CA ARG A 424 -4.80 -7.06 3.09
C ARG A 424 -6.31 -7.06 3.37
N ALA A 425 -6.95 -8.23 3.36
CA ALA A 425 -8.39 -8.38 3.62
C ALA A 425 -8.81 -8.06 5.07
N TYR A 426 -7.85 -7.95 6.00
CA TYR A 426 -8.10 -7.65 7.42
C TYR A 426 -7.85 -6.17 7.76
N SER A 427 -7.83 -5.33 6.74
CA SER A 427 -7.82 -3.86 6.83
C SER A 427 -6.70 -3.33 7.75
N PRO A 428 -5.43 -3.72 7.54
CA PRO A 428 -4.34 -3.03 8.22
C PRO A 428 -4.32 -1.55 7.81
N ARG A 429 -3.93 -0.67 8.73
CA ARG A 429 -3.72 0.76 8.43
C ARG A 429 -2.71 0.92 7.29
N PHE A 430 -1.63 0.13 7.34
CA PHE A 430 -0.64 0.00 6.28
C PHE A 430 -0.17 -1.44 6.17
N LEU A 431 0.13 -1.86 4.96
CA LEU A 431 0.73 -3.15 4.66
C LEU A 431 1.83 -3.00 3.61
N TRP A 432 3.02 -3.47 3.91
CA TRP A 432 4.15 -3.51 2.98
C TRP A 432 4.66 -4.92 2.78
N THR A 433 5.38 -5.11 1.68
CA THR A 433 6.08 -6.35 1.35
C THR A 433 7.57 -6.09 1.18
N TRP A 434 8.40 -7.08 1.53
CA TRP A 434 9.80 -7.09 1.14
C TRP A 434 9.98 -7.69 -0.26
N PRO A 435 11.10 -7.44 -0.97
CA PRO A 435 11.31 -7.90 -2.35
C PRO A 435 11.27 -9.42 -2.54
N ASN A 436 11.56 -10.21 -1.50
CA ASN A 436 11.47 -11.68 -1.49
C ASN A 436 10.06 -12.22 -1.16
N ALA A 437 9.11 -11.36 -0.81
CA ALA A 437 7.80 -11.79 -0.35
C ALA A 437 6.96 -12.43 -1.46
N LYS A 438 6.18 -13.46 -1.07
CA LYS A 438 5.20 -14.12 -1.94
C LYS A 438 3.87 -14.26 -1.20
N VAL A 439 2.79 -13.92 -1.89
CA VAL A 439 1.42 -14.00 -1.36
C VAL A 439 0.53 -14.84 -2.28
N SER A 440 -0.02 -15.93 -1.76
CA SER A 440 -0.92 -16.82 -2.53
C SER A 440 -1.75 -17.70 -1.60
N VAL A 441 -2.68 -18.44 -2.17
CA VAL A 441 -3.44 -19.48 -1.44
C VAL A 441 -2.50 -20.58 -0.91
N MET A 442 -1.49 -20.98 -1.70
CA MET A 442 -0.47 -21.97 -1.36
C MET A 442 0.75 -21.80 -2.25
N GLY A 443 1.86 -22.42 -1.91
CA GLY A 443 3.06 -22.43 -2.75
C GLY A 443 2.84 -23.15 -4.07
N GLY A 444 3.51 -22.73 -5.16
CA GLY A 444 3.36 -23.29 -6.50
C GLY A 444 3.63 -24.80 -6.58
N ALA A 445 4.63 -25.29 -5.86
CA ALA A 445 4.91 -26.72 -5.79
C ALA A 445 3.76 -27.52 -5.15
N GLN A 446 3.15 -27.01 -4.08
CA GLN A 446 1.99 -27.64 -3.43
C GLN A 446 0.76 -27.63 -4.33
N ALA A 447 0.51 -26.49 -5.01
CA ALA A 447 -0.60 -26.36 -5.95
C ALA A 447 -0.45 -27.36 -7.12
N ALA A 448 0.71 -27.44 -7.73
CA ALA A 448 1.02 -28.37 -8.81
C ALA A 448 0.83 -29.82 -8.38
N MET A 449 1.38 -30.21 -7.23
CA MET A 449 1.24 -31.56 -6.67
C MET A 449 -0.22 -31.90 -6.35
N THR A 450 -1.00 -30.97 -5.79
CA THR A 450 -2.42 -31.18 -5.47
C THR A 450 -3.23 -31.42 -6.75
N LEU A 451 -3.06 -30.56 -7.76
CA LEU A 451 -3.78 -30.69 -9.03
C LEU A 451 -3.36 -31.93 -9.80
N SER A 452 -2.07 -32.29 -9.78
CA SER A 452 -1.57 -33.52 -10.44
C SER A 452 -2.12 -34.76 -9.75
N THR A 453 -2.25 -34.78 -8.42
CA THR A 453 -2.85 -35.89 -7.68
C THR A 453 -4.33 -36.11 -8.05
N VAL A 454 -5.10 -35.03 -8.15
CA VAL A 454 -6.51 -35.08 -8.60
C VAL A 454 -6.61 -35.58 -10.03
N ARG A 455 -5.72 -35.12 -10.91
CA ARG A 455 -5.69 -35.55 -12.31
C ARG A 455 -5.26 -37.00 -12.44
N ALA A 456 -4.25 -37.48 -11.70
CA ALA A 456 -3.81 -38.86 -11.67
C ALA A 456 -4.95 -39.81 -11.27
N ALA A 457 -5.67 -39.49 -10.20
CA ALA A 457 -6.82 -40.26 -9.74
C ALA A 457 -7.99 -40.29 -10.76
N LYS A 458 -8.12 -39.29 -11.61
CA LYS A 458 -9.07 -39.26 -12.72
C LYS A 458 -8.59 -40.18 -13.85
N GLN A 459 -7.34 -40.07 -14.27
CA GLN A 459 -6.74 -40.86 -15.33
C GLN A 459 -6.79 -42.35 -14.99
N GLU A 460 -6.47 -42.73 -13.76
CA GLU A 460 -6.54 -44.10 -13.28
C GLU A 460 -7.97 -44.69 -13.38
N ARG A 461 -8.98 -43.88 -13.01
CA ARG A 461 -10.40 -44.28 -13.18
C ARG A 461 -10.84 -44.46 -14.64
N GLU A 462 -10.20 -43.73 -15.56
CA GLU A 462 -10.43 -43.81 -17.00
C GLU A 462 -9.57 -44.90 -17.68
N GLY A 463 -8.75 -45.63 -16.92
CA GLY A 463 -7.91 -46.71 -17.41
C GLY A 463 -6.64 -46.25 -18.13
N HIS A 464 -6.25 -44.99 -17.93
CA HIS A 464 -5.03 -44.43 -18.51
C HIS A 464 -3.88 -44.45 -17.50
N THR A 465 -2.68 -44.81 -17.97
CA THR A 465 -1.43 -44.66 -17.21
C THR A 465 -0.88 -43.26 -17.43
N TRP A 466 -0.53 -42.61 -16.35
CA TRP A 466 0.09 -41.26 -16.36
C TRP A 466 1.54 -41.38 -15.96
N SER A 467 2.45 -41.15 -16.92
CA SER A 467 3.88 -41.26 -16.68
C SER A 467 4.42 -40.10 -15.82
N GLU A 468 5.62 -40.27 -15.26
CA GLU A 468 6.30 -39.25 -14.51
C GLU A 468 6.65 -38.02 -15.38
N SER A 469 6.93 -38.26 -16.68
CA SER A 469 7.15 -37.20 -17.66
C SER A 469 5.86 -36.39 -17.92
N ASP A 470 4.72 -37.07 -18.13
CA ASP A 470 3.43 -36.38 -18.32
C ASP A 470 3.04 -35.56 -17.08
N ARG A 471 3.38 -36.10 -15.91
CA ARG A 471 3.17 -35.40 -14.64
C ARG A 471 4.00 -34.13 -14.56
N ALA A 472 5.29 -34.20 -14.85
CA ALA A 472 6.20 -33.05 -14.84
C ALA A 472 5.77 -31.96 -15.83
N GLU A 473 5.38 -32.38 -17.06
CA GLU A 473 4.87 -31.48 -18.10
C GLU A 473 3.57 -30.76 -17.65
N PHE A 474 2.69 -31.45 -16.94
CA PHE A 474 1.47 -30.87 -16.38
C PHE A 474 1.74 -29.91 -15.21
N GLU A 475 2.70 -30.26 -14.33
CA GLU A 475 2.99 -29.50 -13.12
C GLU A 475 3.75 -28.20 -13.42
N GLN A 476 4.66 -28.18 -14.40
CA GLN A 476 5.54 -27.04 -14.65
C GLN A 476 4.77 -25.73 -14.96
N PRO A 477 3.80 -25.69 -15.87
CA PRO A 477 3.03 -24.47 -16.13
C PRO A 477 2.27 -23.94 -14.90
N ILE A 478 1.84 -24.85 -14.00
CA ILE A 478 1.16 -24.49 -12.76
C ILE A 478 2.14 -23.82 -11.80
N ARG A 479 3.34 -24.39 -11.65
CA ARG A 479 4.40 -23.81 -10.83
C ARG A 479 4.76 -22.41 -11.32
N ASP A 480 5.01 -22.26 -12.61
CA ASP A 480 5.37 -21.00 -13.23
C ASP A 480 4.28 -19.93 -13.03
N LEU A 481 3.00 -20.30 -13.21
CA LEU A 481 1.85 -19.42 -12.98
C LEU A 481 1.76 -18.94 -11.52
N PHE A 482 1.96 -19.85 -10.57
CA PHE A 482 1.91 -19.51 -9.15
C PHE A 482 3.11 -18.68 -8.74
N ASP A 483 4.31 -18.98 -9.26
CA ASP A 483 5.52 -18.21 -8.97
C ASP A 483 5.43 -16.78 -9.50
N GLU A 484 4.90 -16.57 -10.69
CA GLU A 484 4.63 -15.25 -11.25
C GLU A 484 3.61 -14.49 -10.39
N LYS A 485 2.41 -15.08 -10.19
CA LYS A 485 1.27 -14.38 -9.58
C LYS A 485 1.37 -14.21 -8.07
N SER A 486 2.24 -14.95 -7.40
CA SER A 486 2.50 -14.77 -5.97
C SER A 486 3.55 -13.72 -5.66
N SER A 487 4.32 -13.28 -6.64
CA SER A 487 5.44 -12.35 -6.43
C SER A 487 4.99 -11.01 -5.87
N CYS A 488 5.84 -10.36 -5.07
CA CYS A 488 5.59 -9.02 -4.57
C CYS A 488 5.36 -8.01 -5.71
N TRP A 489 6.05 -8.18 -6.85
CA TRP A 489 5.90 -7.32 -8.04
C TRP A 489 4.50 -7.40 -8.65
N TYR A 490 3.98 -8.62 -8.80
CA TYR A 490 2.63 -8.82 -9.29
C TYR A 490 1.59 -8.24 -8.32
N GLY A 491 1.81 -8.42 -7.03
CA GLY A 491 0.92 -7.94 -5.97
C GLY A 491 0.89 -6.42 -5.87
N THR A 492 2.06 -5.78 -5.79
CA THR A 492 2.16 -4.32 -5.65
C THR A 492 1.62 -3.58 -6.87
N ALA A 493 1.82 -4.11 -8.09
CA ALA A 493 1.24 -3.54 -9.29
C ALA A 493 -0.29 -3.48 -9.23
N ARG A 494 -0.93 -4.37 -8.46
CA ARG A 494 -2.38 -4.48 -8.26
C ARG A 494 -2.88 -3.92 -6.92
N LEU A 495 -2.02 -3.22 -6.19
CA LEU A 495 -2.30 -2.67 -4.85
C LEU A 495 -2.75 -3.73 -3.84
N TRP A 496 -2.11 -4.90 -3.81
CA TRP A 496 -2.29 -5.85 -2.72
C TRP A 496 -1.53 -5.43 -1.46
N ASP A 497 -0.60 -4.50 -1.60
CA ASP A 497 0.14 -3.82 -0.54
C ASP A 497 0.11 -2.29 -0.75
N ASP A 498 0.74 -1.57 0.16
CA ASP A 498 0.97 -0.14 0.07
C ASP A 498 2.39 0.19 -0.44
N GLY A 499 3.12 -0.83 -0.85
CA GLY A 499 4.41 -0.75 -1.53
C GLY A 499 5.36 -1.89 -1.16
N VAL A 500 6.26 -2.19 -2.08
CA VAL A 500 7.46 -3.00 -1.80
C VAL A 500 8.50 -2.06 -1.21
N ILE A 501 9.05 -2.43 -0.07
CA ILE A 501 10.02 -1.61 0.66
C ILE A 501 11.36 -2.32 0.81
N ASP A 502 12.43 -1.54 0.86
CA ASP A 502 13.73 -2.04 1.27
C ASP A 502 13.66 -2.51 2.74
N PRO A 503 14.07 -3.77 3.06
CA PRO A 503 14.17 -4.22 4.43
C PRO A 503 14.89 -3.26 5.37
N ALA A 504 15.97 -2.63 4.92
CA ALA A 504 16.72 -1.65 5.72
C ALA A 504 15.95 -0.35 6.01
N ASP A 505 14.94 0.00 5.23
CA ASP A 505 14.08 1.16 5.46
C ASP A 505 12.90 0.86 6.41
N THR A 506 12.66 -0.42 6.76
CA THR A 506 11.46 -0.87 7.47
C THR A 506 11.26 -0.12 8.80
N ARG A 507 12.31 0.02 9.61
CA ARG A 507 12.20 0.72 10.90
C ARG A 507 11.74 2.17 10.73
N ARG A 508 12.31 2.91 9.78
CA ARG A 508 11.95 4.30 9.48
C ARG A 508 10.51 4.42 8.98
N ILE A 509 10.09 3.52 8.08
CA ILE A 509 8.73 3.48 7.54
C ILE A 509 7.71 3.18 8.64
N LEU A 510 8.01 2.23 9.53
CA LEU A 510 7.16 1.89 10.68
C LEU A 510 7.03 3.05 11.65
N SER A 511 8.12 3.77 11.93
CA SER A 511 8.07 4.97 12.78
C SER A 511 7.12 6.03 12.20
N MET A 512 7.25 6.34 10.92
CA MET A 512 6.35 7.28 10.24
C MET A 512 4.88 6.81 10.28
N ALA A 513 4.64 5.53 10.06
CA ALA A 513 3.29 4.98 10.11
C ALA A 513 2.69 5.02 11.53
N LEU A 514 3.50 4.78 12.55
CA LEU A 514 3.07 4.90 13.95
C LEU A 514 2.76 6.35 14.32
N ASP A 515 3.52 7.33 13.83
CA ASP A 515 3.20 8.76 13.94
C ASP A 515 1.83 9.08 13.33
N VAL A 516 1.58 8.55 12.12
CA VAL A 516 0.28 8.71 11.43
C VAL A 516 -0.86 8.10 12.26
N CYS A 517 -0.66 6.89 12.78
CA CYS A 517 -1.67 6.18 13.57
C CYS A 517 -1.96 6.84 14.93
N ALA A 518 -0.98 7.50 15.54
CA ALA A 518 -1.10 8.14 16.84
C ALA A 518 -2.05 9.36 16.86
N ARG A 519 -2.44 9.88 15.70
CA ARG A 519 -3.32 11.05 15.57
C ARG A 519 -4.78 10.77 15.92
N VAL A 520 -5.21 9.53 15.80
CA VAL A 520 -6.60 9.17 16.09
C VAL A 520 -6.74 8.92 17.58
N PRO A 521 -7.52 9.74 18.31
CA PRO A 521 -7.83 9.45 19.69
C PRO A 521 -8.54 8.09 19.77
N ARG A 522 -8.19 7.31 20.77
CA ARG A 522 -8.95 6.11 21.08
C ARG A 522 -10.37 6.52 21.47
N ASP A 523 -11.35 5.92 20.84
CA ASP A 523 -12.73 6.01 21.34
C ASP A 523 -12.84 5.07 22.54
N ASP A 524 -12.65 5.60 23.73
CA ASP A 524 -12.74 4.85 25.00
C ASP A 524 -14.18 4.30 25.25
N GLN A 525 -15.16 4.74 24.45
CA GLN A 525 -16.54 4.22 24.48
C GLN A 525 -16.82 3.12 23.45
N ALA A 526 -15.98 2.99 22.42
CA ALA A 526 -16.01 1.82 21.56
C ALA A 526 -15.49 0.63 22.39
N GLY A 527 -16.36 -0.06 23.04
CA GLY A 527 -16.03 -1.27 23.79
C GLY A 527 -15.23 -2.22 22.89
N SER A 528 -14.18 -2.85 23.40
CA SER A 528 -13.47 -3.93 22.73
C SER A 528 -14.50 -5.02 22.40
N GLY A 529 -15.05 -4.96 21.20
CA GLY A 529 -16.12 -5.85 20.76
C GLY A 529 -15.57 -7.18 20.27
N PHE A 530 -14.71 -7.85 21.04
CA PHE A 530 -14.39 -9.23 20.70
C PHE A 530 -15.68 -10.05 20.67
N GLY A 531 -15.97 -10.63 19.51
CA GLY A 531 -17.09 -11.55 19.37
C GLY A 531 -16.91 -12.81 20.24
N VAL A 532 -17.88 -13.71 20.18
CA VAL A 532 -17.80 -14.99 20.89
C VAL A 532 -16.74 -15.86 20.24
N PHE A 533 -15.68 -16.18 20.99
CA PHE A 533 -14.68 -17.15 20.57
C PHE A 533 -15.18 -18.58 20.77
N ARG A 534 -14.99 -19.42 19.79
CA ARG A 534 -15.30 -20.85 19.90
C ARG A 534 -14.29 -21.52 20.83
N MET A 535 -14.77 -22.09 21.91
CA MET A 535 -13.93 -22.74 22.93
C MET A 535 -13.62 -24.19 22.57
#